data_2383730ba4ddbc86174f93d265478493
#
_entry.id   2383730ba4ddbc86174f93d265478493
#
_cell.length_a   1.000
_cell.length_b   1.000
_cell.length_c   1.000
_cell.angle_alpha   90.00
_cell.angle_beta   90.00
_cell.angle_gamma   90.00
#
_symmetry.space_group_name_H-M   'P 1'
#
loop_
_entity.id
_entity.type
_entity.pdbx_description
1 polymer ?
#
loop_
_entity_poly.entity_id
_entity_poly.type
_entity_poly.pdbx_seq_one_letter_code
_entity_poly.pdbx_strand_id
1 'polypeptide(L)'
;MLPESDYTRLRWEMGSGYDLFISLLVLHRPEQHGLRASWAAGVRSRLPAEERETLETAITLMYEPLPFVHNVPMPRDAQAVIDALEHLPAEKRLEVLSLSYSTPTVVRDVLLNATTQRKWTTTEKSIISNNFQNHDRLVTPTYLNLLYETWAHREEFGEKYLKALKAYMEAFFLEEEQRILPVLRQGLSHAQMRAGSLQLPTMLEELSSGVRLSELDKARRIYLAPSFWGSPFLYYNRLDVDTLLVIFGARPDSMALIPGEVIPDSLLLSLKALADPTRIR
;
A
#
# COMPACT_ATOMS: atom_id res chain seq x y z
N MET A 1 -22.46 -15.50 12.37
CA MET A 1 -21.65 -16.60 11.79
C MET A 1 -21.61 -16.40 10.29
N LEU A 2 -20.41 -16.40 9.68
CA LEU A 2 -20.31 -16.34 8.22
C LEU A 2 -21.10 -17.51 7.60
N PRO A 3 -21.76 -17.31 6.45
CA PRO A 3 -22.24 -18.43 5.64
C PRO A 3 -21.10 -19.39 5.35
N GLU A 4 -21.39 -20.68 5.28
CA GLU A 4 -20.37 -21.72 5.00
C GLU A 4 -19.57 -21.42 3.71
N SER A 5 -20.23 -20.82 2.72
CA SER A 5 -19.61 -20.34 1.48
C SER A 5 -18.53 -19.28 1.69
N ASP A 6 -18.68 -18.38 2.67
CA ASP A 6 -17.71 -17.31 2.94
C ASP A 6 -16.47 -17.84 3.67
N TYR A 7 -16.62 -18.81 4.56
CA TYR A 7 -15.47 -19.47 5.19
C TYR A 7 -14.56 -20.16 4.18
N THR A 8 -15.13 -20.80 3.18
CA THR A 8 -14.35 -21.50 2.15
C THR A 8 -13.59 -20.54 1.24
N ARG A 9 -14.06 -19.30 1.11
CA ARG A 9 -13.46 -18.24 0.28
C ARG A 9 -12.32 -17.52 0.99
N LEU A 10 -12.33 -17.42 2.33
CA LEU A 10 -11.35 -16.64 3.09
C LEU A 10 -10.02 -17.37 3.24
N ARG A 11 -8.96 -16.59 3.10
CA ARG A 11 -7.58 -16.98 3.39
C ARG A 11 -6.94 -15.88 4.22
N TRP A 12 -6.35 -16.27 5.33
CA TRP A 12 -5.70 -15.34 6.24
C TRP A 12 -4.21 -15.29 5.94
N GLU A 13 -3.69 -14.10 5.87
CA GLU A 13 -2.27 -13.85 5.67
C GLU A 13 -1.74 -12.93 6.75
N MET A 14 -0.42 -12.96 6.93
CA MET A 14 0.29 -12.01 7.75
C MET A 14 1.67 -11.78 7.13
N GLY A 15 2.11 -10.51 7.13
CA GLY A 15 3.44 -10.13 6.68
C GLY A 15 3.66 -8.65 6.85
N SER A 16 4.74 -8.27 7.53
CA SER A 16 5.14 -6.87 7.69
C SER A 16 5.63 -6.22 6.38
N GLY A 17 5.87 -7.03 5.34
CA GLY A 17 6.19 -6.52 4.00
C GLY A 17 5.10 -5.64 3.40
N TYR A 18 3.83 -5.84 3.79
CA TYR A 18 2.75 -4.91 3.41
C TYR A 18 2.97 -3.54 4.05
N ASP A 19 3.30 -3.52 5.33
CA ASP A 19 3.57 -2.29 6.07
C ASP A 19 4.87 -1.59 5.62
N LEU A 20 5.85 -2.32 5.07
CA LEU A 20 7.04 -1.71 4.47
C LEU A 20 6.65 -0.69 3.39
N PHE A 21 5.76 -1.07 2.47
CA PHE A 21 5.32 -0.18 1.39
C PHE A 21 4.25 0.83 1.82
N ILE A 22 3.33 0.42 2.69
CA ILE A 22 2.28 1.34 3.19
C ILE A 22 2.91 2.43 4.06
N SER A 23 3.86 2.11 4.93
CA SER A 23 4.57 3.13 5.74
C SER A 23 5.39 4.08 4.87
N LEU A 24 5.95 3.59 3.78
CA LEU A 24 6.65 4.43 2.81
C LEU A 24 5.70 5.42 2.11
N LEU A 25 4.48 4.96 1.74
CA LEU A 25 3.43 5.86 1.24
C LEU A 25 3.06 6.93 2.27
N VAL A 26 2.81 6.51 3.52
CA VAL A 26 2.48 7.40 4.64
C VAL A 26 3.56 8.43 4.86
N LEU A 27 4.83 8.04 4.79
CA LEU A 27 5.98 8.93 4.92
C LEU A 27 6.02 10.03 3.84
N HIS A 28 5.52 9.75 2.64
CA HIS A 28 5.49 10.70 1.53
C HIS A 28 4.16 11.48 1.42
N ARG A 29 3.12 11.04 2.11
CA ARG A 29 1.79 11.70 2.15
C ARG A 29 1.26 11.80 3.59
N PRO A 30 2.05 12.35 4.53
CA PRO A 30 1.72 12.32 5.95
C PRO A 30 0.39 13.03 6.26
N GLU A 31 0.04 14.11 5.55
CA GLU A 31 -1.17 14.87 5.78
C GLU A 31 -2.44 14.04 5.52
N GLN A 32 -2.40 13.12 4.54
CA GLN A 32 -3.53 12.23 4.24
C GLN A 32 -3.79 11.19 5.34
N HIS A 33 -2.79 10.98 6.21
CA HIS A 33 -2.82 10.05 7.33
C HIS A 33 -2.88 10.76 8.71
N GLY A 34 -3.14 12.06 8.71
CA GLY A 34 -3.23 12.85 9.93
C GLY A 34 -1.89 13.05 10.66
N LEU A 35 -0.77 12.91 9.95
CA LEU A 35 0.56 13.07 10.50
C LEU A 35 1.15 14.44 10.18
N ARG A 36 2.04 14.90 11.07
CA ARG A 36 2.77 16.15 10.86
C ARG A 36 3.85 15.99 9.80
N ALA A 37 3.91 16.94 8.87
CA ALA A 37 4.95 16.98 7.85
C ALA A 37 6.38 17.00 8.45
N SER A 38 6.55 17.58 9.64
CA SER A 38 7.83 17.63 10.36
C SER A 38 8.35 16.24 10.78
N TRP A 39 7.45 15.33 11.19
CA TRP A 39 7.84 13.95 11.48
C TRP A 39 8.36 13.25 10.22
N ALA A 40 7.61 13.31 9.14
CA ALA A 40 8.01 12.71 7.86
C ALA A 40 9.33 13.29 7.34
N ALA A 41 9.52 14.61 7.48
CA ALA A 41 10.79 15.25 7.15
C ALA A 41 11.94 14.73 8.01
N GLY A 42 11.71 14.50 9.31
CA GLY A 42 12.69 13.93 10.23
C GLY A 42 13.13 12.52 9.84
N VAL A 43 12.20 11.66 9.44
CA VAL A 43 12.52 10.30 8.94
C VAL A 43 13.27 10.38 7.62
N ARG A 44 12.75 11.15 6.66
CA ARG A 44 13.38 11.31 5.33
C ARG A 44 14.78 11.92 5.41
N SER A 45 15.08 12.76 6.40
CA SER A 45 16.42 13.35 6.58
C SER A 45 17.49 12.32 6.97
N ARG A 46 17.11 11.13 7.45
CA ARG A 46 18.05 10.04 7.76
C ARG A 46 18.49 9.29 6.50
N LEU A 47 17.78 9.46 5.39
CA LEU A 47 18.10 8.84 4.12
C LEU A 47 19.11 9.69 3.34
N PRO A 48 20.08 9.09 2.65
CA PRO A 48 20.92 9.80 1.69
C PRO A 48 20.06 10.47 0.60
N ALA A 49 20.59 11.53 -0.02
CA ALA A 49 19.80 12.36 -0.94
C ALA A 49 19.29 11.58 -2.16
N GLU A 50 20.13 10.74 -2.77
CA GLU A 50 19.79 9.95 -3.95
C GLU A 50 18.67 8.93 -3.64
N GLU A 51 18.76 8.21 -2.51
CA GLU A 51 17.78 7.22 -2.07
C GLU A 51 16.43 7.89 -1.76
N ARG A 52 16.45 9.05 -1.13
CA ARG A 52 15.24 9.82 -0.85
C ARG A 52 14.54 10.26 -2.14
N GLU A 53 15.28 10.79 -3.11
CA GLU A 53 14.74 11.21 -4.41
C GLU A 53 14.19 10.03 -5.20
N THR A 54 14.86 8.88 -5.15
CA THR A 54 14.40 7.64 -5.77
C THR A 54 13.08 7.16 -5.17
N LEU A 55 12.95 7.17 -3.84
CA LEU A 55 11.70 6.79 -3.17
C LEU A 55 10.56 7.76 -3.48
N GLU A 56 10.82 9.06 -3.55
CA GLU A 56 9.83 10.07 -3.93
C GLU A 56 9.35 9.86 -5.37
N THR A 57 10.27 9.55 -6.28
CA THR A 57 9.95 9.18 -7.67
C THR A 57 9.07 7.93 -7.71
N ALA A 58 9.43 6.89 -6.96
CA ALA A 58 8.66 5.67 -6.89
C ALA A 58 7.22 5.91 -6.40
N ILE A 59 7.03 6.61 -5.29
CA ILE A 59 5.70 6.94 -4.75
C ILE A 59 4.88 7.82 -5.71
N THR A 60 5.55 8.66 -6.49
CA THR A 60 4.88 9.48 -7.50
C THR A 60 4.36 8.63 -8.66
N LEU A 61 5.11 7.63 -9.09
CA LEU A 61 4.82 6.86 -10.32
C LEU A 61 4.09 5.55 -10.07
N MET A 62 4.31 4.90 -8.92
CA MET A 62 3.77 3.58 -8.61
C MET A 62 2.63 3.65 -7.58
N TYR A 63 1.81 2.62 -7.55
CA TYR A 63 0.93 2.30 -6.43
C TYR A 63 1.68 1.37 -5.46
N GLU A 64 1.09 1.13 -4.29
CA GLU A 64 1.65 0.18 -3.33
C GLU A 64 1.71 -1.22 -3.96
N PRO A 65 2.89 -1.85 -4.02
CA PRO A 65 3.08 -3.12 -4.71
C PRO A 65 2.61 -4.31 -3.85
N LEU A 66 1.39 -4.23 -3.32
CA LEU A 66 0.82 -5.25 -2.44
C LEU A 66 0.67 -6.62 -3.12
N PRO A 67 0.34 -6.72 -4.44
CA PRO A 67 0.35 -8.00 -5.14
C PRO A 67 1.74 -8.65 -5.19
N PHE A 68 2.81 -7.85 -5.27
CA PHE A 68 4.17 -8.38 -5.21
C PHE A 68 4.45 -9.01 -3.84
N VAL A 69 4.11 -8.32 -2.74
CA VAL A 69 4.26 -8.84 -1.38
C VAL A 69 3.49 -10.15 -1.20
N HIS A 70 2.25 -10.22 -1.72
CA HIS A 70 1.45 -11.46 -1.68
C HIS A 70 2.18 -12.66 -2.31
N ASN A 71 2.92 -12.44 -3.38
CA ASN A 71 3.64 -13.48 -4.11
C ASN A 71 4.97 -13.88 -3.45
N VAL A 72 5.46 -13.11 -2.46
CA VAL A 72 6.66 -13.48 -1.69
C VAL A 72 6.32 -14.67 -0.79
N PRO A 73 7.18 -15.71 -0.71
CA PRO A 73 6.99 -16.83 0.22
C PRO A 73 6.89 -16.36 1.68
N MET A 74 6.12 -17.09 2.49
CA MET A 74 6.10 -16.84 3.94
C MET A 74 7.52 -16.88 4.52
N PRO A 75 7.84 -15.99 5.47
CA PRO A 75 6.92 -15.20 6.33
C PRO A 75 6.43 -13.86 5.75
N ARG A 76 6.82 -13.45 4.57
CA ARG A 76 6.48 -12.15 3.94
C ARG A 76 6.81 -10.94 4.82
N ASP A 77 7.88 -11.04 5.60
CA ASP A 77 8.42 -9.92 6.34
C ASP A 77 9.19 -8.95 5.41
N ALA A 78 9.63 -7.83 5.96
CA ALA A 78 10.33 -6.82 5.16
C ALA A 78 11.62 -7.38 4.54
N GLN A 79 12.36 -8.23 5.27
CA GLN A 79 13.59 -8.84 4.75
C GLN A 79 13.29 -9.78 3.59
N ALA A 80 12.27 -10.65 3.71
CA ALA A 80 11.87 -11.55 2.64
C ALA A 80 11.46 -10.79 1.35
N VAL A 81 10.82 -9.62 1.50
CA VAL A 81 10.48 -8.74 0.37
C VAL A 81 11.73 -8.18 -0.30
N ILE A 82 12.69 -7.70 0.48
CA ILE A 82 13.98 -7.19 -0.04
C ILE A 82 14.74 -8.30 -0.75
N ASP A 83 14.84 -9.48 -0.14
CA ASP A 83 15.52 -10.64 -0.71
C ASP A 83 14.88 -11.09 -2.03
N ALA A 84 13.55 -11.10 -2.08
CA ALA A 84 12.82 -11.42 -3.32
C ALA A 84 13.11 -10.41 -4.45
N LEU A 85 13.19 -9.10 -4.14
CA LEU A 85 13.58 -8.08 -5.11
C LEU A 85 15.03 -8.20 -5.53
N GLU A 86 15.91 -8.54 -4.63
CA GLU A 86 17.36 -8.70 -4.92
C GLU A 86 17.62 -9.87 -5.87
N HIS A 87 16.85 -10.96 -5.74
CA HIS A 87 16.95 -12.12 -6.63
C HIS A 87 16.37 -11.88 -8.03
N LEU A 88 15.60 -10.81 -8.22
CA LEU A 88 15.09 -10.45 -9.54
C LEU A 88 16.14 -9.64 -10.32
N PRO A 89 16.25 -9.88 -11.66
CA PRO A 89 16.99 -8.99 -12.53
C PRO A 89 16.52 -7.53 -12.39
N ALA A 90 17.45 -6.58 -12.40
CA ALA A 90 17.15 -5.17 -12.13
C ALA A 90 16.04 -4.61 -13.05
N GLU A 91 16.09 -4.95 -14.34
CA GLU A 91 15.12 -4.55 -15.34
C GLU A 91 13.70 -5.10 -15.10
N LYS A 92 13.56 -6.14 -14.25
CA LYS A 92 12.27 -6.74 -13.89
C LYS A 92 11.65 -6.14 -12.64
N ARG A 93 12.42 -5.49 -11.78
CA ARG A 93 11.95 -4.97 -10.49
C ARG A 93 10.83 -3.95 -10.67
N LEU A 94 11.00 -2.97 -11.57
CA LEU A 94 9.95 -1.98 -11.86
C LEU A 94 8.67 -2.63 -12.39
N GLU A 95 8.80 -3.63 -13.25
CA GLU A 95 7.67 -4.36 -13.81
C GLU A 95 6.81 -5.04 -12.73
N VAL A 96 7.44 -5.83 -11.86
CA VAL A 96 6.73 -6.60 -10.83
C VAL A 96 6.13 -5.72 -9.73
N LEU A 97 6.72 -4.54 -9.49
CA LEU A 97 6.25 -3.60 -8.49
C LEU A 97 5.12 -2.70 -9.01
N SER A 98 5.11 -2.39 -10.30
CA SER A 98 4.17 -1.40 -10.87
C SER A 98 3.01 -2.00 -11.63
N LEU A 99 3.19 -3.19 -12.22
CA LEU A 99 2.17 -3.82 -13.06
C LEU A 99 1.42 -4.91 -12.28
N SER A 100 0.12 -4.76 -12.23
CA SER A 100 -0.80 -5.71 -11.57
C SER A 100 -1.69 -6.42 -12.59
N TYR A 101 -2.51 -7.36 -12.11
CA TYR A 101 -3.55 -8.00 -12.91
C TYR A 101 -4.52 -6.97 -13.53
N SER A 102 -4.79 -5.88 -12.82
CA SER A 102 -5.70 -4.83 -13.28
C SER A 102 -5.09 -3.88 -14.31
N THR A 103 -3.79 -3.97 -14.59
CA THR A 103 -3.13 -3.13 -15.59
C THR A 103 -3.54 -3.55 -16.99
N PRO A 104 -4.21 -2.70 -17.80
CA PRO A 104 -4.60 -3.03 -19.16
C PRO A 104 -3.40 -3.42 -20.03
N THR A 105 -3.56 -4.43 -20.88
CA THR A 105 -2.47 -4.93 -21.74
C THR A 105 -1.84 -3.82 -22.58
N VAL A 106 -2.66 -2.92 -23.16
CA VAL A 106 -2.17 -1.80 -23.97
C VAL A 106 -1.28 -0.83 -23.17
N VAL A 107 -1.58 -0.63 -21.89
CA VAL A 107 -0.76 0.21 -20.98
C VAL A 107 0.54 -0.50 -20.66
N ARG A 108 0.47 -1.79 -20.34
CA ARG A 108 1.64 -2.64 -20.09
C ARG A 108 2.60 -2.61 -21.27
N ASP A 109 2.09 -2.78 -22.50
CA ASP A 109 2.90 -2.79 -23.71
C ASP A 109 3.59 -1.43 -23.95
N VAL A 110 2.88 -0.31 -23.76
CA VAL A 110 3.46 1.03 -23.87
C VAL A 110 4.60 1.24 -22.87
N LEU A 111 4.41 0.81 -21.61
CA LEU A 111 5.43 0.94 -20.57
C LEU A 111 6.65 0.06 -20.86
N LEU A 112 6.44 -1.20 -21.20
CA LEU A 112 7.53 -2.14 -21.47
C LEU A 112 8.36 -1.77 -22.71
N ASN A 113 7.73 -1.17 -23.73
CA ASN A 113 8.40 -0.74 -24.96
C ASN A 113 9.16 0.58 -24.83
N ALA A 114 9.07 1.27 -23.68
CA ALA A 114 9.77 2.55 -23.48
C ALA A 114 11.30 2.44 -23.69
N THR A 115 11.91 1.30 -23.35
CA THR A 115 13.36 1.05 -23.54
C THR A 115 13.81 1.01 -25.01
N THR A 116 12.90 0.72 -25.94
CA THR A 116 13.21 0.60 -27.38
C THR A 116 12.93 1.87 -28.17
N GLN A 117 12.39 2.89 -27.53
CA GLN A 117 11.93 4.13 -28.15
C GLN A 117 12.70 5.33 -27.60
N ARG A 118 12.80 6.41 -28.39
CA ARG A 118 13.38 7.68 -27.90
C ARG A 118 12.37 8.52 -27.12
N LYS A 119 11.07 8.34 -27.36
CA LYS A 119 9.96 9.04 -26.70
C LYS A 119 8.64 8.36 -27.08
N TRP A 120 7.64 8.51 -26.22
CA TRP A 120 6.28 8.08 -26.57
C TRP A 120 5.69 8.97 -27.66
N THR A 121 4.94 8.32 -28.56
CA THR A 121 4.06 8.97 -29.53
C THR A 121 2.89 9.68 -28.85
N THR A 122 2.17 10.52 -29.57
CA THR A 122 0.95 11.16 -29.07
C THR A 122 -0.11 10.12 -28.65
N THR A 123 -0.24 9.04 -29.42
CA THR A 123 -1.19 7.95 -29.10
C THR A 123 -0.83 7.23 -27.82
N GLU A 124 0.43 6.88 -27.61
CA GLU A 124 0.91 6.23 -26.38
C GLU A 124 0.72 7.13 -25.15
N LYS A 125 1.02 8.41 -25.27
CA LYS A 125 0.76 9.40 -24.21
C LYS A 125 -0.74 9.46 -23.87
N SER A 126 -1.62 9.40 -24.87
CA SER A 126 -3.07 9.38 -24.62
C SER A 126 -3.51 8.10 -23.93
N ILE A 127 -2.97 6.94 -24.30
CA ILE A 127 -3.25 5.64 -23.63
C ILE A 127 -2.88 5.74 -22.15
N ILE A 128 -1.68 6.21 -21.84
CA ILE A 128 -1.21 6.37 -20.46
C ILE A 128 -2.08 7.38 -19.70
N SER A 129 -2.34 8.56 -20.31
CA SER A 129 -3.14 9.61 -19.68
C SER A 129 -4.55 9.15 -19.34
N ASN A 130 -5.22 8.50 -20.26
CA ASN A 130 -6.58 7.98 -20.04
C ASN A 130 -6.61 6.93 -18.93
N ASN A 131 -5.61 6.04 -18.87
CA ASN A 131 -5.54 5.04 -17.81
C ASN A 131 -5.38 5.68 -16.43
N PHE A 132 -4.46 6.64 -16.27
CA PHE A 132 -4.19 7.25 -14.98
C PHE A 132 -5.24 8.27 -14.53
N GLN A 133 -5.92 8.95 -15.45
CA GLN A 133 -7.05 9.83 -15.13
C GLN A 133 -8.22 9.08 -14.48
N ASN A 134 -8.45 7.83 -14.89
CA ASN A 134 -9.45 6.95 -14.28
C ASN A 134 -9.08 6.52 -12.85
N HIS A 135 -7.88 6.86 -12.37
CA HIS A 135 -7.36 6.53 -11.05
C HIS A 135 -6.99 7.78 -10.23
N ASP A 136 -7.69 8.91 -10.47
CA ASP A 136 -7.55 10.18 -9.75
C ASP A 136 -6.12 10.77 -9.73
N ARG A 137 -5.28 10.40 -10.70
CA ARG A 137 -3.94 10.99 -10.86
C ARG A 137 -3.96 12.19 -11.80
N LEU A 138 -3.38 13.28 -11.35
CA LEU A 138 -3.14 14.44 -12.21
C LEU A 138 -2.01 14.14 -13.20
N VAL A 139 -2.36 13.83 -14.44
CA VAL A 139 -1.40 13.54 -15.51
C VAL A 139 -0.97 14.84 -16.18
N THR A 140 0.22 15.30 -15.82
CA THR A 140 0.87 16.47 -16.43
C THR A 140 1.92 16.05 -17.45
N PRO A 141 2.38 16.97 -18.35
CA PRO A 141 3.52 16.67 -19.21
C PRO A 141 4.79 16.28 -18.44
N THR A 142 5.02 16.90 -17.28
CA THR A 142 6.15 16.55 -16.39
C THR A 142 6.02 15.13 -15.85
N TYR A 143 4.82 14.74 -15.40
CA TYR A 143 4.54 13.38 -14.95
C TYR A 143 4.79 12.35 -16.06
N LEU A 144 4.29 12.60 -17.28
CA LEU A 144 4.50 11.71 -18.43
C LEU A 144 5.97 11.57 -18.81
N ASN A 145 6.75 12.67 -18.75
CA ASN A 145 8.17 12.60 -19.01
C ASN A 145 8.90 11.79 -17.92
N LEU A 146 8.59 12.05 -16.64
CA LEU A 146 9.19 11.30 -15.54
C LEU A 146 8.86 9.80 -15.64
N LEU A 147 7.61 9.46 -15.95
CA LEU A 147 7.20 8.07 -16.15
C LEU A 147 7.95 7.44 -17.32
N TYR A 148 8.05 8.14 -18.46
CA TYR A 148 8.78 7.66 -19.61
C TYR A 148 10.26 7.39 -19.30
N GLU A 149 10.96 8.37 -18.72
CA GLU A 149 12.39 8.24 -18.37
C GLU A 149 12.62 7.09 -17.40
N THR A 150 11.76 6.93 -16.40
CA THR A 150 11.85 5.82 -15.43
C THR A 150 11.69 4.46 -16.12
N TRP A 151 10.75 4.31 -17.06
CA TRP A 151 10.56 3.05 -17.77
C TRP A 151 11.60 2.82 -18.88
N ALA A 152 12.07 3.87 -19.53
CA ALA A 152 13.15 3.78 -20.51
C ALA A 152 14.47 3.30 -19.87
N HIS A 153 14.71 3.69 -18.62
CA HIS A 153 15.90 3.32 -17.84
C HIS A 153 15.56 2.40 -16.65
N ARG A 154 14.60 1.47 -16.85
CA ARG A 154 14.03 0.64 -15.78
C ARG A 154 15.05 -0.24 -15.06
N GLU A 155 16.14 -0.64 -15.72
CA GLU A 155 17.23 -1.39 -15.09
C GLU A 155 17.94 -0.52 -14.05
N GLU A 156 18.39 0.67 -14.44
CA GLU A 156 19.05 1.64 -13.55
C GLU A 156 18.11 2.04 -12.40
N PHE A 157 16.84 2.30 -12.71
CA PHE A 157 15.85 2.62 -11.69
C PHE A 157 15.63 1.44 -10.73
N GLY A 158 15.58 0.20 -11.22
CA GLY A 158 15.45 -1.00 -10.42
C GLY A 158 16.61 -1.20 -9.44
N GLU A 159 17.85 -0.88 -9.83
CA GLU A 159 19.02 -0.88 -8.93
C GLU A 159 18.89 0.22 -7.87
N LYS A 160 18.62 1.44 -8.28
CA LYS A 160 18.46 2.58 -7.36
C LYS A 160 17.34 2.35 -6.37
N TYR A 161 16.21 1.81 -6.83
CA TYR A 161 15.06 1.57 -5.97
C TYR A 161 15.32 0.48 -4.92
N LEU A 162 15.95 -0.62 -5.28
CA LEU A 162 16.36 -1.64 -4.30
C LEU A 162 17.31 -1.05 -3.25
N LYS A 163 18.31 -0.29 -3.68
CA LYS A 163 19.24 0.41 -2.78
C LYS A 163 18.49 1.36 -1.84
N ALA A 164 17.55 2.12 -2.36
CA ALA A 164 16.74 3.07 -1.60
C ALA A 164 15.80 2.38 -0.59
N LEU A 165 15.20 1.24 -0.97
CA LEU A 165 14.41 0.42 -0.03
C LEU A 165 15.27 -0.16 1.10
N LYS A 166 16.47 -0.66 0.81
CA LYS A 166 17.41 -1.13 1.84
C LYS A 166 17.77 0.01 2.81
N ALA A 167 18.08 1.19 2.30
CA ALA A 167 18.37 2.35 3.13
C ALA A 167 17.16 2.77 3.98
N TYR A 168 15.94 2.74 3.44
CA TYR A 168 14.71 3.00 4.19
C TYR A 168 14.49 1.96 5.29
N MET A 169 14.69 0.70 4.98
CA MET A 169 14.58 -0.40 5.94
C MET A 169 15.52 -0.18 7.12
N GLU A 170 16.79 0.12 6.87
CA GLU A 170 17.80 0.36 7.91
C GLU A 170 17.54 1.64 8.71
N ALA A 171 17.16 2.73 8.04
CA ALA A 171 16.97 4.03 8.68
C ALA A 171 15.70 4.11 9.54
N PHE A 172 14.67 3.29 9.26
CA PHE A 172 13.37 3.40 9.89
C PHE A 172 12.67 2.06 10.11
N PHE A 173 12.51 1.24 9.07
CA PHE A 173 11.51 0.19 9.11
C PHE A 173 11.90 -1.01 9.99
N LEU A 174 13.18 -1.33 10.16
CA LEU A 174 13.63 -2.44 11.02
C LEU A 174 13.19 -2.27 12.49
N GLU A 175 13.33 -1.06 13.03
CA GLU A 175 12.87 -0.75 14.39
C GLU A 175 11.34 -0.77 14.45
N GLU A 176 10.72 -0.19 13.46
CA GLU A 176 9.27 -0.10 13.34
C GLU A 176 8.61 -1.48 13.19
N GLU A 177 9.21 -2.38 12.41
CA GLU A 177 8.73 -3.75 12.23
C GLU A 177 8.61 -4.49 13.56
N GLN A 178 9.63 -4.37 14.44
CA GLN A 178 9.59 -4.99 15.77
C GLN A 178 8.42 -4.45 16.61
N ARG A 179 8.13 -3.16 16.48
CA ARG A 179 7.03 -2.50 17.21
C ARG A 179 5.66 -2.95 16.72
N ILE A 180 5.47 -3.12 15.41
CA ILE A 180 4.16 -3.40 14.82
C ILE A 180 3.81 -4.88 14.78
N LEU A 181 4.78 -5.79 14.74
CA LEU A 181 4.54 -7.24 14.64
C LEU A 181 3.56 -7.79 15.70
N PRO A 182 3.64 -7.44 16.99
CA PRO A 182 2.65 -7.89 17.98
C PRO A 182 1.24 -7.39 17.66
N VAL A 183 1.12 -6.17 17.16
CA VAL A 183 -0.17 -5.54 16.79
C VAL A 183 -0.78 -6.24 15.59
N LEU A 184 0.03 -6.57 14.57
CA LEU A 184 -0.42 -7.32 13.40
C LEU A 184 -0.98 -8.69 13.80
N ARG A 185 -0.28 -9.42 14.69
CA ARG A 185 -0.75 -10.72 15.21
C ARG A 185 -2.08 -10.57 15.95
N GLN A 186 -2.20 -9.58 16.81
CA GLN A 186 -3.42 -9.31 17.56
C GLN A 186 -4.57 -8.92 16.63
N GLY A 187 -4.31 -8.03 15.65
CA GLY A 187 -5.29 -7.61 14.66
C GLY A 187 -5.79 -8.77 13.81
N LEU A 188 -4.89 -9.67 13.37
CA LEU A 188 -5.26 -10.88 12.66
C LEU A 188 -6.16 -11.78 13.51
N SER A 189 -5.78 -12.05 14.76
CA SER A 189 -6.57 -12.89 15.69
C SER A 189 -7.95 -12.27 15.95
N HIS A 190 -8.03 -10.95 16.12
CA HIS A 190 -9.28 -10.22 16.29
C HIS A 190 -10.18 -10.35 15.06
N ALA A 191 -9.64 -10.15 13.86
CA ALA A 191 -10.38 -10.29 12.61
C ALA A 191 -10.90 -11.73 12.41
N GLN A 192 -10.11 -12.75 12.76
CA GLN A 192 -10.52 -14.16 12.72
C GLN A 192 -11.69 -14.46 13.70
N MET A 193 -11.64 -13.91 14.91
CA MET A 193 -12.77 -14.03 15.86
C MET A 193 -14.03 -13.35 15.33
N ARG A 194 -13.90 -12.15 14.74
CA ARG A 194 -15.05 -11.42 14.14
C ARG A 194 -15.64 -12.20 12.96
N ALA A 195 -14.82 -12.84 12.14
CA ALA A 195 -15.28 -13.72 11.07
C ALA A 195 -16.17 -14.86 11.58
N GLY A 196 -15.92 -15.38 12.78
CA GLY A 196 -16.76 -16.38 13.42
C GLY A 196 -18.17 -15.90 13.81
N SER A 197 -18.41 -14.58 13.85
CA SER A 197 -19.67 -13.99 14.36
C SER A 197 -20.40 -13.09 13.37
N LEU A 198 -19.75 -12.57 12.34
CA LEU A 198 -20.30 -11.59 11.41
C LEU A 198 -20.29 -12.13 9.97
N GLN A 199 -21.14 -11.55 9.12
CA GLN A 199 -21.02 -11.73 7.67
C GLN A 199 -19.84 -10.96 7.14
N LEU A 200 -19.22 -11.45 6.05
CA LEU A 200 -18.00 -10.89 5.48
C LEU A 200 -18.09 -9.38 5.15
N PRO A 201 -19.14 -8.88 4.48
CA PRO A 201 -19.26 -7.44 4.22
C PRO A 201 -19.30 -6.62 5.52
N THR A 202 -20.09 -7.05 6.52
CA THR A 202 -20.21 -6.38 7.82
C THR A 202 -18.88 -6.39 8.58
N MET A 203 -18.17 -7.51 8.56
CA MET A 203 -16.85 -7.62 9.18
C MET A 203 -15.86 -6.62 8.56
N LEU A 204 -15.84 -6.52 7.23
CA LEU A 204 -14.94 -5.58 6.56
C LEU A 204 -15.34 -4.12 6.79
N GLU A 205 -16.65 -3.80 6.84
CA GLU A 205 -17.12 -2.48 7.26
C GLU A 205 -16.60 -2.11 8.66
N GLU A 206 -16.67 -3.03 9.61
CA GLU A 206 -16.13 -2.78 10.96
C GLU A 206 -14.61 -2.61 10.97
N LEU A 207 -13.87 -3.48 10.25
CA LEU A 207 -12.40 -3.42 10.19
C LEU A 207 -11.88 -2.20 9.43
N SER A 208 -12.71 -1.54 8.62
CA SER A 208 -12.34 -0.40 7.79
C SER A 208 -13.06 0.90 8.16
N SER A 209 -13.71 0.95 9.32
CA SER A 209 -14.47 2.11 9.77
C SER A 209 -15.56 2.55 8.76
N GLY A 210 -16.21 1.58 8.10
CA GLY A 210 -17.41 1.81 7.27
C GLY A 210 -17.19 1.68 5.76
N VAL A 211 -16.04 1.21 5.28
CA VAL A 211 -15.80 1.02 3.84
C VAL A 211 -16.52 -0.22 3.31
N ARG A 212 -17.31 -0.04 2.26
CA ARG A 212 -18.00 -1.12 1.53
C ARG A 212 -17.29 -1.45 0.24
N LEU A 213 -16.90 -2.72 0.07
CA LEU A 213 -16.24 -3.21 -1.13
C LEU A 213 -17.22 -3.95 -2.02
N SER A 214 -17.60 -3.36 -3.16
CA SER A 214 -18.43 -4.02 -4.19
C SER A 214 -17.73 -5.18 -4.90
N GLU A 215 -16.40 -5.25 -4.83
CA GLU A 215 -15.60 -6.29 -5.46
C GLU A 215 -15.67 -7.65 -4.74
N LEU A 216 -16.13 -7.67 -3.48
CA LEU A 216 -16.25 -8.90 -2.68
C LEU A 216 -17.15 -9.95 -3.33
N ASP A 217 -18.27 -9.52 -3.93
CA ASP A 217 -19.27 -10.43 -4.51
C ASP A 217 -18.72 -11.17 -5.74
N LYS A 218 -17.72 -10.60 -6.40
CA LYS A 218 -17.11 -11.14 -7.61
C LYS A 218 -15.94 -12.08 -7.32
N ALA A 219 -15.41 -12.08 -6.10
CA ALA A 219 -14.23 -12.86 -5.75
C ALA A 219 -14.62 -14.24 -5.18
N ARG A 220 -13.97 -15.28 -5.67
CA ARG A 220 -14.09 -16.66 -5.14
C ARG A 220 -13.06 -16.95 -4.04
N ARG A 221 -11.93 -16.23 -4.04
CA ARG A 221 -10.88 -16.30 -3.03
C ARG A 221 -10.57 -14.90 -2.55
N ILE A 222 -10.49 -14.73 -1.25
CA ILE A 222 -10.23 -13.45 -0.60
C ILE A 222 -9.13 -13.64 0.42
N TYR A 223 -7.99 -13.05 0.16
CA TYR A 223 -6.89 -12.99 1.10
C TYR A 223 -7.03 -11.74 1.97
N LEU A 224 -6.97 -11.93 3.29
CA LEU A 224 -7.08 -10.87 4.28
C LEU A 224 -5.78 -10.78 5.06
N ALA A 225 -5.14 -9.63 5.05
CA ALA A 225 -3.93 -9.37 5.83
C ALA A 225 -4.06 -8.08 6.65
N PRO A 226 -3.56 -8.07 7.90
CA PRO A 226 -3.55 -6.87 8.73
C PRO A 226 -2.42 -5.93 8.32
N SER A 227 -2.64 -4.62 8.49
CA SER A 227 -1.61 -3.59 8.40
C SER A 227 -1.75 -2.60 9.55
N PHE A 228 -0.66 -2.26 10.18
CA PHE A 228 -0.61 -1.22 11.19
C PHE A 228 -0.69 0.17 10.56
N TRP A 229 0.17 0.42 9.57
CA TRP A 229 0.29 1.69 8.88
C TRP A 229 -0.90 1.98 7.94
N GLY A 230 -1.63 0.93 7.53
CA GLY A 230 -2.83 1.06 6.73
C GLY A 230 -4.05 1.60 7.49
N SER A 231 -4.05 1.57 8.82
CA SER A 231 -5.20 2.04 9.60
C SER A 231 -5.42 3.55 9.48
N PRO A 232 -6.66 4.03 9.32
CA PRO A 232 -7.93 3.28 9.32
C PRO A 232 -8.39 2.80 7.94
N PHE A 233 -7.56 2.92 6.92
CA PHE A 233 -7.91 2.63 5.54
C PHE A 233 -7.96 1.13 5.24
N LEU A 234 -8.51 0.82 4.07
CA LEU A 234 -8.56 -0.50 3.50
C LEU A 234 -7.96 -0.44 2.10
N TYR A 235 -6.97 -1.30 1.83
CA TYR A 235 -6.37 -1.43 0.51
C TYR A 235 -6.82 -2.73 -0.11
N TYR A 236 -7.07 -2.74 -1.40
CA TYR A 236 -7.42 -3.97 -2.10
C TYR A 236 -6.83 -4.02 -3.51
N ASN A 237 -6.51 -5.23 -3.95
CA ASN A 237 -6.00 -5.50 -5.28
C ASN A 237 -6.62 -6.79 -5.82
N ARG A 238 -7.01 -6.78 -7.09
CA ARG A 238 -7.28 -8.02 -7.80
C ARG A 238 -5.96 -8.71 -8.15
N LEU A 239 -5.83 -9.98 -7.75
CA LEU A 239 -4.68 -10.81 -8.06
C LEU A 239 -4.89 -11.59 -9.36
N ASP A 240 -6.13 -12.02 -9.60
CA ASP A 240 -6.62 -12.65 -10.82
C ASP A 240 -8.14 -12.42 -10.98
N VAL A 241 -8.78 -13.11 -11.92
CA VAL A 241 -10.22 -12.99 -12.22
C VAL A 241 -11.10 -13.28 -10.99
N ASP A 242 -10.67 -14.20 -10.14
CA ASP A 242 -11.46 -14.73 -9.01
C ASP A 242 -10.87 -14.43 -7.63
N THR A 243 -9.69 -13.80 -7.57
CA THR A 243 -8.94 -13.62 -6.33
C THR A 243 -8.76 -12.14 -5.97
N LEU A 244 -9.11 -11.81 -4.74
CA LEU A 244 -8.97 -10.48 -4.16
C LEU A 244 -8.00 -10.51 -2.97
N LEU A 245 -7.05 -9.60 -2.93
CA LEU A 245 -6.23 -9.29 -1.76
C LEU A 245 -6.82 -8.06 -1.08
N VAL A 246 -7.04 -8.15 0.22
CA VAL A 246 -7.55 -7.04 1.05
C VAL A 246 -6.63 -6.87 2.25
N ILE A 247 -6.08 -5.67 2.39
CA ILE A 247 -5.28 -5.27 3.54
C ILE A 247 -6.15 -4.37 4.40
N PHE A 248 -6.38 -4.78 5.65
CA PHE A 248 -7.22 -4.04 6.58
C PHE A 248 -6.41 -3.42 7.72
N GLY A 249 -6.89 -2.31 8.26
CA GLY A 249 -6.27 -1.63 9.39
C GLY A 249 -6.33 -2.47 10.67
N ALA A 250 -5.17 -2.71 11.29
CA ALA A 250 -5.04 -3.51 12.51
C ALA A 250 -4.62 -2.69 13.74
N ARG A 251 -4.30 -1.41 13.58
CA ARG A 251 -3.87 -0.54 14.68
C ARG A 251 -5.07 -0.21 15.57
N PRO A 252 -5.00 -0.47 16.90
CA PRO A 252 -6.04 -0.07 17.84
C PRO A 252 -6.20 1.47 17.89
N ASP A 253 -7.43 1.95 18.06
CA ASP A 253 -7.72 3.40 18.17
C ASP A 253 -6.96 4.07 19.32
N SER A 254 -6.67 3.32 20.39
CA SER A 254 -5.90 3.79 21.54
C SER A 254 -4.40 3.92 21.29
N MET A 255 -3.90 3.41 20.16
CA MET A 255 -2.48 3.42 19.83
C MET A 255 -2.19 4.49 18.80
N ALA A 256 -1.28 5.42 19.14
CA ALA A 256 -0.82 6.42 18.19
C ALA A 256 -0.03 5.78 17.05
N LEU A 257 -0.14 6.35 15.83
CA LEU A 257 0.61 5.89 14.67
C LEU A 257 2.12 6.08 14.90
N ILE A 258 2.49 7.20 15.49
CA ILE A 258 3.87 7.56 15.85
C ILE A 258 4.05 7.47 17.37
N PRO A 259 5.12 6.81 17.86
CA PRO A 259 5.43 6.80 19.29
C PRO A 259 5.57 8.22 19.87
N GLY A 260 4.93 8.47 21.02
CA GLY A 260 5.01 9.76 21.71
C GLY A 260 4.03 10.84 21.23
N GLU A 261 3.28 10.62 20.16
CA GLU A 261 2.12 11.47 19.83
C GLU A 261 0.90 11.01 20.65
N VAL A 262 0.74 11.58 21.81
CA VAL A 262 -0.48 11.38 22.61
C VAL A 262 -1.48 12.43 22.16
N ILE A 263 -2.60 12.00 21.58
CA ILE A 263 -3.76 12.87 21.39
C ILE A 263 -4.33 13.09 22.81
N PRO A 264 -4.38 14.32 23.33
CA PRO A 264 -4.94 14.55 24.66
C PRO A 264 -6.38 14.05 24.74
N ASP A 265 -6.73 13.29 25.79
CA ASP A 265 -8.09 12.78 25.99
C ASP A 265 -9.14 13.90 25.94
N SER A 266 -8.79 15.11 26.39
CA SER A 266 -9.62 16.29 26.29
C SER A 266 -9.98 16.67 24.86
N LEU A 267 -9.05 16.49 23.90
CA LEU A 267 -9.32 16.74 22.47
C LEU A 267 -10.25 15.68 21.89
N LEU A 268 -10.01 14.40 22.23
CA LEU A 268 -10.89 13.29 21.82
C LEU A 268 -12.31 13.47 22.36
N LEU A 269 -12.46 13.87 23.61
CA LEU A 269 -13.75 14.17 24.23
C LEU A 269 -14.43 15.37 23.56
N SER A 270 -13.67 16.41 23.23
CA SER A 270 -14.21 17.57 22.52
C SER A 270 -14.69 17.22 21.11
N LEU A 271 -13.92 16.42 20.35
CA LEU A 271 -14.31 15.96 19.03
C LEU A 271 -15.53 15.01 19.07
N LYS A 272 -15.59 14.10 20.04
CA LYS A 272 -16.78 13.25 20.27
C LYS A 272 -18.02 14.08 20.63
N ALA A 273 -17.85 15.12 21.44
CA ALA A 273 -18.94 16.03 21.78
C ALA A 273 -19.42 16.87 20.60
N LEU A 274 -18.56 17.22 19.65
CA LEU A 274 -18.89 17.91 18.40
C LEU A 274 -19.54 16.98 17.37
N ALA A 275 -19.16 15.70 17.38
CA ALA A 275 -19.69 14.67 16.48
C ALA A 275 -21.04 14.09 16.96
N ASP A 276 -21.53 14.47 18.15
CA ASP A 276 -22.81 14.00 18.67
C ASP A 276 -23.98 14.60 17.85
N PRO A 277 -24.72 13.78 17.09
CA PRO A 277 -25.80 14.25 16.21
C PRO A 277 -26.96 14.92 16.97
N THR A 278 -27.05 14.76 18.30
CA THR A 278 -28.08 15.41 19.13
C THR A 278 -27.79 16.88 19.41
N ARG A 279 -26.57 17.36 19.16
CA ARG A 279 -26.15 18.77 19.35
C ARG A 279 -26.15 19.61 18.07
N ILE A 280 -26.48 19.01 16.93
CA ILE A 280 -26.57 19.70 15.61
C ILE A 280 -28.06 19.97 15.25
N ARG A 281 -28.90 20.20 16.25
CA ARG A 281 -30.29 20.68 16.08
C ARG A 281 -30.43 22.08 16.62
#